data_74f8f0dcd0c85b84608873dfaba780ec
#
_entry.id   74f8f0dcd0c85b84608873dfaba780ec
#
_cell.length_a   1.000
_cell.length_b   1.000
_cell.length_c   1.000
_cell.angle_alpha   90.00
_cell.angle_beta   90.00
_cell.angle_gamma   90.00
#
_symmetry.space_group_name_H-M   'P 1'
#
loop_
_entity.id
_entity.type
_entity.pdbx_description
1 polymer ?
#
loop_
_entity_poly.entity_id
_entity_poly.type
_entity_poly.pdbx_seq_one_letter_code
_entity_poly.pdbx_strand_id
1 'polypeptide(L)'
;AGRAGQSGLLSAELAKLGFSGSPTILEGKRGFYAACCPDADPDALLVDPEGPWQIHKTSIKPWPCCRHTHPAIDAALELSSKLDGGNIESIELGVTQATIEVCDKPTPETLYDAKFSLQHCVSVAIVDGQVGFDAFESDARQRVSKMAIKISLERNEEIEKAYPNAWGAEVKVKLTNGKKFSVRRKHAKGDPDAPLSPTEFKEKATMLFRFGGVSEPEAWVERILKLDRVSSFRDSQLIDLLDVSANGSMGKSFKI
;
A
#
# COMPACT_ATOMS: atom_id res chain seq x y z
N ALA A 1 -2.48 -1.17 -14.99
CA ALA A 1 -1.35 -0.37 -15.50
C ALA A 1 -0.82 -0.91 -16.83
N GLY A 2 -0.42 -2.17 -16.96
CA GLY A 2 0.16 -2.73 -18.19
C GLY A 2 -0.71 -2.57 -19.44
N ARG A 3 -2.02 -2.79 -19.33
CA ARG A 3 -2.96 -2.60 -20.44
C ARG A 3 -3.01 -1.15 -20.92
N ALA A 4 -3.02 -0.21 -19.99
CA ALA A 4 -3.00 1.21 -20.33
C ALA A 4 -1.69 1.61 -21.05
N GLY A 5 -0.56 1.14 -20.57
CA GLY A 5 0.75 1.34 -21.24
C GLY A 5 0.78 0.76 -22.65
N GLN A 6 0.32 -0.49 -22.84
CA GLN A 6 0.21 -1.13 -24.14
C GLN A 6 -0.66 -0.30 -25.11
N SER A 7 -1.84 0.15 -24.64
CA SER A 7 -2.75 0.95 -25.46
C SER A 7 -2.13 2.30 -25.84
N GLY A 8 -1.41 2.94 -24.93
CA GLY A 8 -0.72 4.20 -25.19
C GLY A 8 0.39 4.06 -26.25
N LEU A 9 1.23 3.03 -26.15
CA LEU A 9 2.26 2.74 -27.16
C LEU A 9 1.65 2.45 -28.54
N LEU A 10 0.61 1.61 -28.60
CA LEU A 10 -0.08 1.31 -29.84
C LEU A 10 -0.68 2.57 -30.48
N SER A 11 -1.31 3.43 -29.66
CA SER A 11 -1.88 4.70 -30.14
C SER A 11 -0.81 5.62 -30.72
N ALA A 12 0.35 5.71 -30.07
CA ALA A 12 1.48 6.51 -30.55
C ALA A 12 2.02 6.00 -31.90
N GLU A 13 2.17 4.67 -32.06
CA GLU A 13 2.60 4.06 -33.33
C GLU A 13 1.57 4.29 -34.44
N LEU A 14 0.27 4.16 -34.15
CA LEU A 14 -0.80 4.44 -35.10
C LEU A 14 -0.80 5.91 -35.53
N ALA A 15 -0.63 6.85 -34.59
CA ALA A 15 -0.52 8.27 -34.88
C ALA A 15 0.68 8.58 -35.79
N LYS A 16 1.83 7.94 -35.55
CA LYS A 16 3.01 8.03 -36.40
C LYS A 16 2.75 7.56 -37.84
N LEU A 17 1.87 6.58 -38.01
CA LEU A 17 1.43 6.08 -39.31
C LEU A 17 0.34 6.94 -39.96
N GLY A 18 -0.06 8.06 -39.35
CA GLY A 18 -1.06 8.98 -39.87
C GLY A 18 -2.50 8.68 -39.44
N PHE A 19 -2.70 7.73 -38.51
CA PHE A 19 -4.03 7.49 -37.96
C PHE A 19 -4.45 8.68 -37.09
N SER A 20 -5.67 9.22 -37.34
CA SER A 20 -6.20 10.36 -36.59
C SER A 20 -7.43 9.95 -35.77
N GLY A 21 -7.52 10.45 -34.55
CA GLY A 21 -8.68 10.33 -33.69
C GLY A 21 -9.57 11.57 -33.71
N SER A 22 -10.69 11.53 -32.98
CA SER A 22 -11.54 12.70 -32.79
C SER A 22 -10.79 13.73 -31.91
N PRO A 23 -10.68 15.00 -32.35
CA PRO A 23 -10.00 16.03 -31.56
C PRO A 23 -10.72 16.38 -30.24
N THR A 24 -12.01 16.05 -30.13
CA THR A 24 -12.86 16.34 -28.96
C THR A 24 -13.33 15.05 -28.27
N ILE A 25 -12.49 13.99 -28.30
CA ILE A 25 -12.88 12.69 -27.74
C ILE A 25 -13.14 12.72 -26.24
N LEU A 26 -12.50 13.61 -25.51
CA LEU A 26 -12.64 13.74 -24.06
C LEU A 26 -13.82 14.66 -23.71
N GLU A 27 -13.80 15.94 -24.14
CA GLU A 27 -14.70 17.02 -23.72
C GLU A 27 -15.90 17.23 -24.64
N GLY A 28 -15.92 16.61 -25.79
CA GLY A 28 -17.01 16.78 -26.78
C GLY A 28 -18.38 16.31 -26.28
N LYS A 29 -19.45 16.82 -26.86
CA LYS A 29 -20.84 16.48 -26.47
C LYS A 29 -21.15 14.98 -26.43
N ARG A 30 -20.42 14.16 -27.17
CA ARG A 30 -20.50 12.69 -27.21
C ARG A 30 -19.14 12.07 -26.79
N GLY A 31 -18.30 12.82 -26.11
CA GLY A 31 -16.99 12.42 -25.65
C GLY A 31 -17.05 11.59 -24.38
N PHE A 32 -15.86 11.22 -23.91
CA PHE A 32 -15.70 10.34 -22.75
C PHE A 32 -16.37 10.92 -21.48
N TYR A 33 -16.18 12.21 -21.19
CA TYR A 33 -16.77 12.81 -20.00
C TYR A 33 -18.29 12.78 -20.05
N ALA A 34 -18.91 13.14 -21.18
CA ALA A 34 -20.35 13.09 -21.31
C ALA A 34 -20.93 11.68 -21.14
N ALA A 35 -20.18 10.65 -21.52
CA ALA A 35 -20.62 9.26 -21.42
C ALA A 35 -20.38 8.62 -20.05
N CYS A 36 -19.27 8.96 -19.37
CA CYS A 36 -18.80 8.23 -18.19
C CYS A 36 -18.72 9.08 -16.91
N CYS A 37 -18.71 10.41 -17.03
CA CYS A 37 -18.50 11.35 -15.92
C CYS A 37 -19.48 12.53 -16.05
N PRO A 38 -20.75 12.36 -15.66
CA PRO A 38 -21.78 13.39 -15.89
C PRO A 38 -21.52 14.71 -15.15
N ASP A 39 -20.71 14.68 -14.11
CA ASP A 39 -20.27 15.80 -13.28
C ASP A 39 -18.79 16.18 -13.50
N ALA A 40 -18.21 15.77 -14.64
CA ALA A 40 -16.81 16.08 -14.93
C ALA A 40 -16.57 17.58 -15.05
N ASP A 41 -15.49 18.01 -14.42
CA ASP A 41 -14.87 19.32 -14.62
C ASP A 41 -13.59 19.15 -15.46
N PRO A 42 -13.63 19.38 -16.78
CA PRO A 42 -12.47 19.24 -17.66
C PRO A 42 -11.33 20.20 -17.29
N ASP A 43 -11.65 21.37 -16.74
CA ASP A 43 -10.66 22.38 -16.37
C ASP A 43 -9.82 21.92 -15.17
N ALA A 44 -10.36 21.04 -14.32
CA ALA A 44 -9.62 20.43 -13.23
C ALA A 44 -8.43 19.56 -13.70
N LEU A 45 -8.39 19.16 -14.98
CA LEU A 45 -7.26 18.46 -15.58
C LEU A 45 -6.12 19.41 -16.01
N LEU A 46 -6.43 20.69 -16.21
CA LEU A 46 -5.47 21.72 -16.56
C LEU A 46 -4.70 22.11 -15.29
N VAL A 47 -3.87 21.21 -14.83
CA VAL A 47 -3.03 21.43 -13.65
C VAL A 47 -2.06 22.57 -13.97
N ASP A 48 -1.89 23.51 -13.03
CA ASP A 48 -0.84 24.52 -13.10
C ASP A 48 0.51 23.83 -13.38
N PRO A 49 1.16 24.07 -14.53
CA PRO A 49 2.42 23.44 -14.87
C PRO A 49 3.56 23.83 -13.90
N GLU A 50 3.41 24.94 -13.18
CA GLU A 50 4.33 25.39 -12.11
C GLU A 50 3.98 24.78 -10.75
N GLY A 51 2.85 24.08 -10.66
CA GLY A 51 2.42 23.44 -9.43
C GLY A 51 3.22 22.16 -9.09
N PRO A 52 3.13 21.67 -7.86
CA PRO A 52 3.84 20.47 -7.45
C PRO A 52 3.31 19.23 -8.19
N TRP A 53 4.22 18.38 -8.64
CA TRP A 53 3.88 17.13 -9.31
C TRP A 53 2.99 16.25 -8.43
N GLN A 54 1.97 15.63 -9.01
CA GLN A 54 1.04 14.75 -8.29
C GLN A 54 1.73 13.54 -7.64
N ILE A 55 2.91 13.16 -8.12
CA ILE A 55 3.72 12.10 -7.49
C ILE A 55 4.06 12.42 -6.03
N HIS A 56 4.19 13.70 -5.66
CA HIS A 56 4.42 14.11 -4.27
C HIS A 56 3.22 13.86 -3.35
N LYS A 57 2.02 13.66 -3.93
CA LYS A 57 0.79 13.30 -3.22
C LYS A 57 0.51 11.79 -3.23
N THR A 58 1.46 10.98 -3.72
CA THR A 58 1.30 9.54 -3.84
C THR A 58 1.74 8.84 -2.56
N SER A 59 0.91 7.93 -2.07
CA SER A 59 1.24 7.11 -0.89
C SER A 59 2.19 5.96 -1.25
N ILE A 60 3.14 5.68 -0.36
CA ILE A 60 4.06 4.54 -0.46
C ILE A 60 3.66 3.53 0.61
N LYS A 61 3.11 2.39 0.22
CA LYS A 61 2.70 1.34 1.17
C LYS A 61 3.89 0.74 1.91
N PRO A 62 4.00 0.81 3.24
CA PRO A 62 5.05 0.12 3.98
C PRO A 62 4.84 -1.40 4.00
N TRP A 63 3.59 -1.89 4.00
CA TRP A 63 3.24 -3.32 4.09
C TRP A 63 2.54 -3.82 2.83
N PRO A 64 2.71 -5.12 2.45
CA PRO A 64 2.19 -5.67 1.20
C PRO A 64 0.71 -6.10 1.32
N CYS A 65 -0.15 -5.24 1.82
CA CYS A 65 -1.59 -5.50 2.05
C CYS A 65 -2.47 -4.31 1.64
N CYS A 66 -3.76 -4.41 1.91
CA CYS A 66 -4.72 -3.35 1.62
C CYS A 66 -4.38 -2.07 2.42
N ARG A 67 -4.47 -0.89 1.78
CA ARG A 67 -4.16 0.38 2.44
C ARG A 67 -5.09 0.67 3.63
N HIS A 68 -6.35 0.22 3.59
CA HIS A 68 -7.29 0.34 4.70
C HIS A 68 -6.77 -0.28 6.01
N THR A 69 -5.87 -1.27 5.94
CA THR A 69 -5.31 -1.92 7.13
C THR A 69 -4.12 -1.17 7.74
N HIS A 70 -3.46 -0.30 6.97
CA HIS A 70 -2.19 0.30 7.36
C HIS A 70 -2.24 1.14 8.65
N PRO A 71 -3.21 2.05 8.88
CA PRO A 71 -3.22 2.82 10.12
C PRO A 71 -3.41 1.95 11.37
N ALA A 72 -4.17 0.84 11.24
CA ALA A 72 -4.33 -0.10 12.35
C ALA A 72 -3.06 -0.98 12.56
N ILE A 73 -2.37 -1.37 11.49
CA ILE A 73 -1.06 -2.05 11.60
C ILE A 73 -0.06 -1.16 12.33
N ASP A 74 0.08 0.11 11.94
CA ASP A 74 1.00 1.05 12.58
C ASP A 74 0.70 1.23 14.07
N ALA A 75 -0.58 1.37 14.43
CA ALA A 75 -1.01 1.45 15.81
C ALA A 75 -0.74 0.15 16.59
N ALA A 76 -0.97 -1.01 15.96
CA ALA A 76 -0.75 -2.32 16.55
C ALA A 76 0.74 -2.61 16.78
N LEU A 77 1.62 -2.22 15.87
CA LEU A 77 3.08 -2.34 16.04
C LEU A 77 3.58 -1.50 17.22
N GLU A 78 3.04 -0.28 17.42
CA GLU A 78 3.36 0.50 18.61
C GLU A 78 2.85 -0.19 19.89
N LEU A 79 1.64 -0.74 19.86
CA LEU A 79 1.07 -1.44 21.01
C LEU A 79 1.85 -2.72 21.34
N SER A 80 2.31 -3.47 20.34
CA SER A 80 3.09 -4.70 20.51
C SER A 80 4.25 -4.51 21.51
N SER A 81 4.97 -3.40 21.39
CA SER A 81 6.09 -3.08 22.30
C SER A 81 5.67 -2.70 23.73
N LYS A 82 4.38 -2.37 23.94
CA LYS A 82 3.84 -1.90 25.24
C LYS A 82 3.08 -2.97 26.02
N LEU A 83 2.73 -4.08 25.37
CA LEU A 83 1.88 -5.11 25.98
C LEU A 83 2.63 -6.06 26.92
N ASP A 84 3.97 -6.04 26.93
CA ASP A 84 4.85 -6.82 27.84
C ASP A 84 4.44 -8.30 27.98
N GLY A 85 3.97 -8.93 26.88
CA GLY A 85 3.49 -10.32 26.92
C GLY A 85 2.18 -10.55 27.67
N GLY A 86 1.45 -9.49 28.03
CA GLY A 86 0.16 -9.60 28.73
C GLY A 86 -0.89 -10.37 27.92
N ASN A 87 -1.67 -11.21 28.58
CA ASN A 87 -2.75 -11.96 27.94
C ASN A 87 -3.86 -11.01 27.45
N ILE A 88 -4.08 -10.97 26.12
CA ILE A 88 -5.12 -10.14 25.50
C ILE A 88 -6.48 -10.81 25.66
N GLU A 89 -7.43 -10.07 26.24
CA GLU A 89 -8.84 -10.46 26.34
C GLU A 89 -9.58 -10.13 25.03
N SER A 90 -9.50 -8.87 24.58
CA SER A 90 -10.17 -8.38 23.37
C SER A 90 -9.41 -7.21 22.74
N ILE A 91 -9.66 -7.01 21.44
CA ILE A 91 -9.18 -5.86 20.67
C ILE A 91 -10.39 -5.26 19.95
N GLU A 92 -10.55 -3.94 20.05
CA GLU A 92 -11.55 -3.15 19.34
C GLU A 92 -10.85 -2.22 18.34
N LEU A 93 -11.29 -2.24 17.08
CA LEU A 93 -10.77 -1.41 16.01
C LEU A 93 -11.81 -0.37 15.60
N GLY A 94 -11.57 0.89 15.93
CA GLY A 94 -12.34 2.01 15.41
C GLY A 94 -11.82 2.43 14.04
N VAL A 95 -12.66 2.28 13.00
CA VAL A 95 -12.27 2.51 11.60
C VAL A 95 -13.39 3.19 10.80
N THR A 96 -13.18 3.44 9.50
CA THR A 96 -14.22 3.94 8.59
C THR A 96 -15.17 2.83 8.16
N GLN A 97 -16.37 3.18 7.71
CA GLN A 97 -17.33 2.24 7.11
C GLN A 97 -16.72 1.53 5.90
N ALA A 98 -16.02 2.26 5.03
CA ALA A 98 -15.34 1.69 3.88
C ALA A 98 -14.28 0.65 4.26
N THR A 99 -13.58 0.82 5.40
CA THR A 99 -12.63 -0.17 5.91
C THR A 99 -13.34 -1.45 6.35
N ILE A 100 -14.49 -1.35 7.02
CA ILE A 100 -15.31 -2.51 7.43
C ILE A 100 -15.75 -3.29 6.20
N GLU A 101 -16.34 -2.60 5.21
CA GLU A 101 -16.86 -3.23 3.98
C GLU A 101 -15.79 -4.00 3.20
N VAL A 102 -14.53 -3.51 3.21
CA VAL A 102 -13.44 -4.10 2.43
C VAL A 102 -12.63 -5.12 3.23
N CYS A 103 -12.44 -4.90 4.55
CA CYS A 103 -11.42 -5.58 5.33
C CYS A 103 -11.95 -6.36 6.55
N ASP A 104 -13.26 -6.45 6.76
CA ASP A 104 -13.83 -7.29 7.83
C ASP A 104 -13.85 -8.77 7.41
N LYS A 105 -12.73 -9.46 7.67
CA LYS A 105 -12.53 -10.88 7.35
C LYS A 105 -11.82 -11.58 8.50
N PRO A 106 -12.55 -11.99 9.55
CA PRO A 106 -11.94 -12.56 10.76
C PRO A 106 -11.24 -13.91 10.54
N THR A 107 -11.63 -14.65 9.49
CA THR A 107 -11.09 -15.98 9.16
C THR A 107 -10.66 -16.06 7.69
N PRO A 108 -9.52 -15.41 7.32
CA PRO A 108 -9.06 -15.44 5.93
C PRO A 108 -8.55 -16.83 5.54
N GLU A 109 -9.05 -17.38 4.43
CA GLU A 109 -8.70 -18.71 3.95
C GLU A 109 -7.48 -18.72 3.02
N THR A 110 -7.34 -17.68 2.21
CA THR A 110 -6.26 -17.56 1.23
C THR A 110 -5.24 -16.49 1.62
N LEU A 111 -4.08 -16.51 0.99
CA LEU A 111 -3.08 -15.43 1.07
C LEU A 111 -3.70 -14.08 0.67
N TYR A 112 -4.54 -14.10 -0.37
CA TYR A 112 -5.20 -12.88 -0.84
C TYR A 112 -6.20 -12.35 0.20
N ASP A 113 -7.03 -13.21 0.80
CA ASP A 113 -7.95 -12.80 1.87
C ASP A 113 -7.22 -12.20 3.06
N ALA A 114 -6.10 -12.81 3.46
CA ALA A 114 -5.28 -12.31 4.57
C ALA A 114 -4.78 -10.88 4.35
N LYS A 115 -4.45 -10.51 3.10
CA LYS A 115 -4.05 -9.13 2.73
C LYS A 115 -5.20 -8.12 2.83
N PHE A 116 -6.43 -8.59 2.90
CA PHE A 116 -7.66 -7.80 3.08
C PHE A 116 -8.38 -8.10 4.40
N SER A 117 -7.73 -8.81 5.33
CA SER A 117 -8.25 -9.07 6.67
C SER A 117 -7.62 -8.11 7.67
N LEU A 118 -8.41 -7.19 8.20
CA LEU A 118 -7.92 -6.26 9.22
C LEU A 118 -7.58 -6.99 10.51
N GLN A 119 -8.37 -7.99 10.88
CA GLN A 119 -8.14 -8.83 12.05
C GLN A 119 -6.81 -9.59 11.94
N HIS A 120 -6.54 -10.19 10.78
CA HIS A 120 -5.28 -10.88 10.53
C HIS A 120 -4.08 -9.93 10.59
N CYS A 121 -4.14 -8.80 9.87
CA CYS A 121 -3.06 -7.81 9.83
C CYS A 121 -2.69 -7.27 11.22
N VAL A 122 -3.69 -6.92 12.02
CA VAL A 122 -3.48 -6.43 13.40
C VAL A 122 -2.94 -7.55 14.30
N SER A 123 -3.43 -8.77 14.13
CA SER A 123 -2.95 -9.92 14.91
C SER A 123 -1.47 -10.21 14.66
N VAL A 124 -1.05 -10.22 13.39
CA VAL A 124 0.37 -10.37 13.02
C VAL A 124 1.20 -9.25 13.60
N ALA A 125 0.77 -8.00 13.45
CA ALA A 125 1.49 -6.84 14.00
C ALA A 125 1.70 -6.93 15.52
N ILE A 126 0.70 -7.40 16.26
CA ILE A 126 0.79 -7.56 17.72
C ILE A 126 1.66 -8.76 18.10
N VAL A 127 1.48 -9.91 17.47
CA VAL A 127 2.12 -11.17 17.85
C VAL A 127 3.58 -11.21 17.39
N ASP A 128 3.86 -10.79 16.16
CA ASP A 128 5.18 -10.90 15.55
C ASP A 128 6.00 -9.60 15.68
N GLY A 129 5.39 -8.46 16.04
CA GLY A 129 6.05 -7.15 16.10
C GLY A 129 6.53 -6.62 14.75
N GLN A 130 6.16 -7.28 13.66
CA GLN A 130 6.52 -6.91 12.28
C GLN A 130 5.49 -7.45 11.29
N VAL A 131 5.43 -6.88 10.07
CA VAL A 131 4.55 -7.33 9.00
C VAL A 131 5.35 -7.38 7.69
N GLY A 132 5.84 -8.56 7.33
CA GLY A 132 6.60 -8.84 6.11
C GLY A 132 5.75 -9.50 5.01
N PHE A 133 6.41 -10.04 3.98
CA PHE A 133 5.75 -10.80 2.92
C PHE A 133 5.21 -12.15 3.39
N ASP A 134 5.92 -12.80 4.31
CA ASP A 134 5.58 -14.08 4.93
C ASP A 134 4.40 -13.98 5.92
N ALA A 135 4.08 -12.78 6.35
CA ALA A 135 2.97 -12.49 7.27
C ALA A 135 1.60 -12.98 6.76
N PHE A 136 1.45 -13.24 5.46
CA PHE A 136 0.19 -13.63 4.82
C PHE A 136 0.14 -15.11 4.41
N GLU A 137 1.23 -15.84 4.62
CA GLU A 137 1.32 -17.27 4.32
C GLU A 137 0.48 -18.12 5.28
N SER A 138 0.28 -19.41 4.93
CA SER A 138 -0.56 -20.35 5.69
C SER A 138 -0.18 -20.42 7.16
N ASP A 139 1.12 -20.54 7.44
CA ASP A 139 1.64 -20.69 8.81
C ASP A 139 1.37 -19.45 9.67
N ALA A 140 1.50 -18.26 9.08
CA ALA A 140 1.15 -17.02 9.78
C ALA A 140 -0.35 -16.96 10.08
N ARG A 141 -1.21 -17.30 9.09
CA ARG A 141 -2.67 -17.34 9.30
C ARG A 141 -3.08 -18.27 10.42
N GLN A 142 -2.50 -19.48 10.47
CA GLN A 142 -2.77 -20.43 11.54
C GLN A 142 -2.30 -19.94 12.90
N ARG A 143 -1.07 -19.39 12.97
CA ARG A 143 -0.46 -18.90 14.21
C ARG A 143 -1.29 -17.82 14.89
N VAL A 144 -1.81 -16.86 14.11
CA VAL A 144 -2.55 -15.71 14.67
C VAL A 144 -4.06 -15.90 14.70
N SER A 145 -4.61 -17.01 14.23
CA SER A 145 -6.06 -17.26 14.11
C SER A 145 -6.82 -17.05 15.41
N LYS A 146 -6.28 -17.54 16.55
CA LYS A 146 -6.86 -17.37 17.88
C LYS A 146 -6.87 -15.91 18.36
N MET A 147 -5.98 -15.08 17.86
CA MET A 147 -5.96 -13.64 18.15
C MET A 147 -6.98 -12.92 17.26
N ALA A 148 -7.04 -13.26 15.99
CA ALA A 148 -7.92 -12.62 15.01
C ALA A 148 -9.39 -12.66 15.42
N ILE A 149 -9.88 -13.76 15.98
CA ILE A 149 -11.27 -13.89 16.46
C ILE A 149 -11.59 -13.08 17.72
N LYS A 150 -10.59 -12.52 18.40
CA LYS A 150 -10.79 -11.59 19.54
C LYS A 150 -10.92 -10.13 19.09
N ILE A 151 -10.84 -9.86 17.80
CA ILE A 151 -10.83 -8.52 17.22
C ILE A 151 -12.21 -8.19 16.65
N SER A 152 -12.82 -7.14 17.14
CA SER A 152 -14.03 -6.53 16.59
C SER A 152 -13.72 -5.23 15.85
N LEU A 153 -14.50 -4.95 14.80
CA LEU A 153 -14.44 -3.70 14.05
C LEU A 153 -15.68 -2.86 14.37
N GLU A 154 -15.47 -1.58 14.61
CA GLU A 154 -16.53 -0.61 14.84
C GLU A 154 -16.31 0.65 14.00
N ARG A 155 -17.40 1.21 13.49
CA ARG A 155 -17.34 2.51 12.83
C ARG A 155 -17.07 3.60 13.85
N ASN A 156 -15.98 4.36 13.65
CA ASN A 156 -15.64 5.49 14.48
C ASN A 156 -16.03 6.80 13.76
N GLU A 157 -16.97 7.55 14.31
CA GLU A 157 -17.55 8.74 13.69
C GLU A 157 -16.52 9.87 13.42
N GLU A 158 -15.50 10.02 14.25
CA GLU A 158 -14.47 11.04 14.03
C GLU A 158 -13.52 10.66 12.90
N ILE A 159 -13.18 9.36 12.79
CA ILE A 159 -12.35 8.82 11.72
C ILE A 159 -13.13 8.87 10.40
N GLU A 160 -14.42 8.52 10.44
CA GLU A 160 -15.31 8.59 9.29
C GLU A 160 -15.42 9.99 8.71
N LYS A 161 -15.62 11.01 9.56
CA LYS A 161 -15.71 12.42 9.13
C LYS A 161 -14.45 12.94 8.43
N ALA A 162 -13.29 12.37 8.74
CA ALA A 162 -12.02 12.76 8.13
C ALA A 162 -11.76 12.08 6.77
N TYR A 163 -12.43 10.97 6.50
CA TYR A 163 -12.32 10.22 5.25
C TYR A 163 -13.05 10.96 4.09
N PRO A 164 -12.55 10.98 2.85
CA PRO A 164 -11.33 10.31 2.35
C PRO A 164 -10.03 11.11 2.51
N ASN A 165 -10.06 12.31 3.11
CA ASN A 165 -8.88 13.18 3.22
C ASN A 165 -7.84 12.64 4.20
N ALA A 166 -8.27 11.92 5.22
CA ALA A 166 -7.39 11.23 6.15
C ALA A 166 -7.84 9.76 6.32
N TRP A 167 -6.88 8.85 6.35
CA TRP A 167 -7.11 7.42 6.50
C TRP A 167 -6.64 7.00 7.88
N GLY A 168 -7.53 7.04 8.85
CA GLY A 168 -7.22 6.79 10.25
C GLY A 168 -7.70 5.43 10.76
N ALA A 169 -7.19 5.05 11.94
CA ALA A 169 -7.69 3.95 12.75
C ALA A 169 -7.38 4.18 14.23
N GLU A 170 -8.17 3.58 15.10
CA GLU A 170 -7.92 3.46 16.53
C GLU A 170 -7.87 1.99 16.91
N VAL A 171 -6.83 1.57 17.64
CA VAL A 171 -6.67 0.22 18.15
C VAL A 171 -6.74 0.27 19.67
N LYS A 172 -7.73 -0.38 20.27
CA LYS A 172 -7.91 -0.50 21.71
C LYS A 172 -7.70 -1.96 22.11
N VAL A 173 -6.79 -2.19 23.05
CA VAL A 173 -6.48 -3.53 23.59
C VAL A 173 -6.87 -3.60 25.05
N LYS A 174 -7.63 -4.62 25.43
CA LYS A 174 -7.95 -4.97 26.82
C LYS A 174 -7.23 -6.26 27.20
N LEU A 175 -6.47 -6.22 28.29
CA LEU A 175 -5.82 -7.38 28.85
C LEU A 175 -6.74 -8.09 29.88
N THR A 176 -6.52 -9.38 30.10
CA THR A 176 -7.28 -10.19 31.08
C THR A 176 -7.13 -9.70 32.51
N ASN A 177 -6.07 -8.94 32.84
CA ASN A 177 -5.88 -8.30 34.12
C ASN A 177 -6.59 -6.94 34.25
N GLY A 178 -7.40 -6.56 33.26
CA GLY A 178 -8.19 -5.32 33.23
C GLY A 178 -7.43 -4.09 32.70
N LYS A 179 -6.12 -4.16 32.46
CA LYS A 179 -5.39 -3.04 31.85
C LYS A 179 -5.89 -2.79 30.42
N LYS A 180 -5.94 -1.51 30.05
CA LYS A 180 -6.37 -1.07 28.71
C LYS A 180 -5.29 -0.21 28.07
N PHE A 181 -5.10 -0.37 26.79
CA PHE A 181 -4.20 0.40 25.96
C PHE A 181 -4.95 0.90 24.75
N SER A 182 -4.63 2.09 24.27
CA SER A 182 -5.18 2.63 23.02
C SER A 182 -4.12 3.40 22.26
N VAL A 183 -4.10 3.22 20.95
CA VAL A 183 -3.29 4.03 20.02
C VAL A 183 -4.17 4.39 18.83
N ARG A 184 -4.14 5.67 18.47
CA ARG A 184 -4.86 6.22 17.32
C ARG A 184 -3.88 6.75 16.28
N ARG A 185 -4.19 6.52 15.02
CA ARG A 185 -3.52 7.10 13.86
C ARG A 185 -4.52 7.92 13.06
N LYS A 186 -4.12 9.14 12.69
CA LYS A 186 -4.93 10.00 11.83
C LYS A 186 -4.71 9.67 10.35
N HIS A 187 -3.49 9.38 9.96
CA HIS A 187 -3.07 9.08 8.60
C HIS A 187 -2.42 7.70 8.52
N ALA A 188 -2.53 7.05 7.38
CA ALA A 188 -1.81 5.81 7.13
C ALA A 188 -0.32 6.11 6.94
N LYS A 189 0.55 5.33 7.57
CA LYS A 189 2.00 5.44 7.37
C LYS A 189 2.35 5.24 5.89
N GLY A 190 3.20 6.12 5.36
CA GLY A 190 3.57 6.18 3.95
C GLY A 190 2.69 7.14 3.13
N ASP A 191 1.66 7.74 3.71
CA ASP A 191 0.94 8.86 3.10
C ASP A 191 1.79 10.14 3.14
N PRO A 192 1.51 11.15 2.28
CA PRO A 192 2.22 12.43 2.31
C PRO A 192 2.19 13.12 3.69
N ASP A 193 1.09 12.96 4.44
CA ASP A 193 0.93 13.53 5.79
C ASP A 193 1.56 12.66 6.91
N ALA A 194 2.03 11.46 6.58
CA ALA A 194 2.71 10.53 7.46
C ALA A 194 3.79 9.75 6.68
N PRO A 195 4.77 10.43 6.07
CA PRO A 195 5.72 9.82 5.14
C PRO A 195 6.63 8.80 5.83
N LEU A 196 7.18 7.89 5.04
CA LEU A 196 8.29 7.07 5.49
C LEU A 196 9.53 7.95 5.67
N SER A 197 10.27 7.71 6.73
CA SER A 197 11.60 8.28 6.87
C SER A 197 12.54 7.76 5.77
N PRO A 198 13.63 8.46 5.46
CA PRO A 198 14.63 7.98 4.48
C PRO A 198 15.15 6.57 4.79
N THR A 199 15.31 6.24 6.07
CA THR A 199 15.75 4.91 6.52
C THR A 199 14.69 3.85 6.22
N GLU A 200 13.45 4.07 6.61
CA GLU A 200 12.33 3.14 6.34
C GLU A 200 12.11 2.93 4.84
N PHE A 201 12.29 3.99 4.05
CA PHE A 201 12.20 3.88 2.59
C PHE A 201 13.29 2.98 2.02
N LYS A 202 14.56 3.15 2.48
CA LYS A 202 15.68 2.29 2.08
C LYS A 202 15.46 0.85 2.50
N GLU A 203 15.06 0.61 3.74
CA GLU A 203 14.76 -0.73 4.26
C GLU A 203 13.68 -1.43 3.43
N LYS A 204 12.59 -0.71 3.11
CA LYS A 204 11.53 -1.22 2.23
C LYS A 204 12.07 -1.57 0.84
N ALA A 205 12.83 -0.68 0.21
CA ALA A 205 13.40 -0.92 -1.11
C ALA A 205 14.35 -2.12 -1.11
N THR A 206 15.24 -2.21 -0.12
CA THR A 206 16.16 -3.34 0.07
C THR A 206 15.40 -4.66 0.25
N MET A 207 14.34 -4.66 1.07
CA MET A 207 13.49 -5.84 1.27
C MET A 207 12.84 -6.29 -0.04
N LEU A 208 12.35 -5.36 -0.87
CA LEU A 208 11.75 -5.67 -2.17
C LEU A 208 12.77 -6.29 -3.14
N PHE A 209 13.98 -5.74 -3.21
CA PHE A 209 15.05 -6.30 -4.04
C PHE A 209 15.48 -7.70 -3.58
N ARG A 210 15.61 -7.91 -2.26
CA ARG A 210 15.89 -9.25 -1.70
C ARG A 210 14.79 -10.24 -2.03
N PHE A 211 13.53 -9.84 -1.87
CA PHE A 211 12.38 -10.68 -2.21
C PHE A 211 12.35 -11.03 -3.70
N GLY A 212 12.76 -10.11 -4.57
CA GLY A 212 12.92 -10.33 -6.01
C GLY A 212 14.17 -11.13 -6.40
N GLY A 213 15.00 -11.55 -5.45
CA GLY A 213 16.21 -12.35 -5.72
C GLY A 213 17.38 -11.53 -6.28
N VAL A 214 17.34 -10.20 -6.16
CA VAL A 214 18.44 -9.33 -6.62
C VAL A 214 19.63 -9.46 -5.68
N SER A 215 20.81 -9.70 -6.24
CA SER A 215 22.08 -9.67 -5.52
C SER A 215 22.44 -8.23 -5.13
N GLU A 216 23.10 -8.05 -3.99
CA GLU A 216 23.56 -6.74 -3.48
C GLU A 216 22.47 -5.65 -3.46
N PRO A 217 21.31 -5.92 -2.83
CA PRO A 217 20.15 -5.04 -2.89
C PRO A 217 20.43 -3.64 -2.32
N GLU A 218 21.29 -3.53 -1.32
CA GLU A 218 21.71 -2.25 -0.73
C GLU A 218 22.46 -1.38 -1.75
N ALA A 219 23.35 -1.98 -2.52
CA ALA A 219 24.12 -1.27 -3.54
C ALA A 219 23.20 -0.71 -4.64
N TRP A 220 22.17 -1.47 -5.03
CA TRP A 220 21.17 -1.00 -5.98
C TRP A 220 20.31 0.14 -5.43
N VAL A 221 19.88 0.06 -4.18
CA VAL A 221 19.12 1.16 -3.53
C VAL A 221 19.95 2.44 -3.50
N GLU A 222 21.24 2.36 -3.07
CA GLU A 222 22.11 3.53 -3.05
C GLU A 222 22.37 4.11 -4.45
N ARG A 223 22.48 3.27 -5.46
CA ARG A 223 22.66 3.68 -6.85
C ARG A 223 21.44 4.43 -7.39
N ILE A 224 20.24 3.92 -7.14
CA ILE A 224 18.97 4.54 -7.55
C ILE A 224 18.80 5.89 -6.85
N LEU A 225 19.12 5.99 -5.57
CA LEU A 225 19.01 7.23 -4.80
C LEU A 225 20.01 8.33 -5.24
N LYS A 226 20.99 8.00 -6.08
CA LYS A 226 21.97 8.93 -6.64
C LYS A 226 21.74 9.23 -8.12
N LEU A 227 20.58 8.88 -8.67
CA LEU A 227 20.29 9.09 -10.10
C LEU A 227 20.34 10.55 -10.53
N ASP A 228 20.02 11.47 -9.64
CA ASP A 228 20.12 12.92 -9.86
C ASP A 228 21.55 13.41 -10.05
N ARG A 229 22.56 12.58 -9.73
CA ARG A 229 24.00 12.91 -9.78
C ARG A 229 24.72 12.29 -10.97
N VAL A 230 24.04 11.47 -11.79
CA VAL A 230 24.64 10.86 -12.96
C VAL A 230 24.40 11.70 -14.21
N SER A 231 25.40 11.75 -15.12
CA SER A 231 25.35 12.55 -16.33
C SER A 231 24.45 11.96 -17.41
N SER A 232 24.21 10.65 -17.38
CA SER A 232 23.31 9.95 -18.29
C SER A 232 22.68 8.73 -17.63
N PHE A 233 21.54 8.26 -18.17
CA PHE A 233 20.90 7.04 -17.70
C PHE A 233 21.80 5.81 -17.89
N ARG A 234 22.66 5.80 -18.94
CA ARG A 234 23.64 4.71 -19.16
C ARG A 234 24.66 4.65 -18.03
N ASP A 235 25.10 5.79 -17.50
CA ASP A 235 26.08 5.84 -16.42
C ASP A 235 25.49 5.33 -15.09
N SER A 236 24.17 5.26 -14.97
CA SER A 236 23.49 4.72 -13.80
C SER A 236 23.64 3.21 -13.66
N GLN A 237 23.99 2.50 -14.74
CA GLN A 237 24.03 1.04 -14.83
C GLN A 237 22.70 0.35 -14.46
N LEU A 238 21.56 1.07 -14.48
CA LEU A 238 20.24 0.49 -14.17
C LEU A 238 19.78 -0.50 -15.21
N ILE A 239 20.34 -0.45 -16.43
CA ILE A 239 20.07 -1.44 -17.48
C ILE A 239 20.47 -2.83 -17.01
N ASP A 240 21.53 -2.96 -16.20
CA ASP A 240 22.00 -4.23 -15.66
C ASP A 240 20.97 -4.91 -14.72
N LEU A 241 20.06 -4.13 -14.10
CA LEU A 241 18.95 -4.70 -13.33
C LEU A 241 17.96 -5.48 -14.19
N LEU A 242 17.79 -5.10 -15.45
CA LEU A 242 16.89 -5.81 -16.39
C LEU A 242 17.49 -7.16 -16.80
N ASP A 243 18.82 -7.24 -16.91
CA ASP A 243 19.54 -8.47 -17.28
C ASP A 243 19.58 -9.48 -16.11
N VAL A 244 19.65 -9.01 -14.88
CA VAL A 244 19.58 -9.87 -13.67
C VAL A 244 18.23 -10.60 -13.62
N SER A 245 17.14 -9.95 -14.02
CA SER A 245 15.81 -10.58 -14.06
C SER A 245 15.67 -11.65 -15.14
N ALA A 246 16.47 -11.57 -16.22
CA ALA A 246 16.48 -12.54 -17.31
C ALA A 246 17.31 -13.80 -16.99
N ASN A 247 18.31 -13.69 -16.13
CA ASN A 247 19.24 -14.78 -15.80
C ASN A 247 19.00 -15.42 -14.42
N GLY A 248 18.23 -14.77 -13.58
CA GLY A 248 17.78 -15.34 -12.31
C GLY A 248 16.61 -16.27 -12.55
N SER A 249 16.79 -17.59 -12.34
CA SER A 249 15.65 -18.48 -12.16
C SER A 249 14.70 -17.81 -11.18
N MET A 250 13.48 -17.45 -11.62
CA MET A 250 12.42 -16.94 -10.74
C MET A 250 12.19 -18.00 -9.65
N GLY A 251 12.94 -17.87 -8.57
CA GLY A 251 12.76 -18.65 -7.38
C GLY A 251 11.45 -18.26 -6.74
N LYS A 252 10.49 -19.16 -6.82
CA LYS A 252 9.11 -19.14 -6.36
C LYS A 252 8.14 -18.50 -7.36
N SER A 253 7.55 -19.37 -8.16
CA SER A 253 6.34 -19.18 -8.95
C SER A 253 5.35 -18.29 -8.16
N PHE A 254 5.07 -17.10 -8.70
CA PHE A 254 3.89 -16.35 -8.31
C PHE A 254 2.67 -17.22 -8.63
N LYS A 255 2.16 -17.95 -7.67
CA LYS A 255 0.78 -18.46 -7.73
C LYS A 255 -0.12 -17.25 -7.43
N ILE A 256 -0.71 -16.71 -8.51
CA ILE A 256 -1.79 -15.73 -8.47
C ILE A 256 -3.04 -16.43 -7.92
#